data_5750b611052709bc2baa49458e6b96df
#
_entry.id   5750b611052709bc2baa49458e6b96df
#
_cell.length_a   1.000
_cell.length_b   1.000
_cell.length_c   1.000
_cell.angle_alpha   90.00
_cell.angle_beta   90.00
_cell.angle_gamma   90.00
#
_symmetry.space_group_name_H-M   'P 1'
#
loop_
_entity.id
_entity.type
_entity.pdbx_description
1 polymer ?
#
loop_
_entity_poly.entity_id
_entity_poly.type
_entity_poly.pdbx_seq_one_letter_code
_entity_poly.pdbx_strand_id
1 'polypeptide(L)'
;MNKTGSTNSKLGSAKAALLFARSPKLIPLALFIATFAVYYLSNSHSGSYYDYTFRIAEAMLDGRMGLTERPPDWLNEMVPLDGKYYSAFPLGAVLAMLPLAALKRLGLIELFPGTLIAALLACAASMLFYLLSAKYGDGFKRRLMLTLLPVFGTWMWANLAFAGAWQIALGFAVVGQLGALYFILIDYRPTLAGLCFALAFGNRTEIILLAPIFIYLIIKHAPPEVVKDGARPWLMIDRFVAIPIALGLLTLGYNYARFSSAFDFGYARIPGVLDEPWYRHGIFSIHAIPLNAEAMLFETWRRVAHFPYIRPTGFGGSIFLNCPFLIYLFRTGARDAALKTLAWVAVAVLTLMLWLHGNPGGWQISYRYAVELLPWMFLILLESGPKKVGPTEVALLLASIAINAYSTWLFLRTQDMNS
;
A
#
# COMPACT_ATOMS: atom_id res chain seq x y z
N MET A 1 36.48 -4.55 -45.66
CA MET A 1 36.51 -5.48 -44.53
C MET A 1 35.39 -5.16 -43.56
N ASN A 2 34.55 -6.11 -43.40
CA ASN A 2 33.50 -6.36 -42.38
C ASN A 2 32.66 -5.24 -41.76
N LYS A 3 31.45 -5.06 -42.34
CA LYS A 3 30.29 -4.44 -41.67
C LYS A 3 29.12 -5.43 -41.43
N THR A 4 29.35 -6.71 -41.28
CA THR A 4 28.32 -7.75 -41.18
C THR A 4 28.00 -8.23 -39.74
N GLY A 5 28.71 -7.74 -38.71
CA GLY A 5 28.53 -8.21 -37.30
C GLY A 5 27.44 -7.55 -36.50
N SER A 6 26.97 -6.33 -36.88
CA SER A 6 26.05 -5.51 -36.04
C SER A 6 24.55 -5.75 -36.29
N THR A 7 24.19 -6.31 -37.43
CA THR A 7 22.78 -6.54 -37.82
C THR A 7 22.19 -7.81 -37.22
N ASN A 8 22.99 -8.85 -36.99
CA ASN A 8 22.49 -10.12 -36.44
C ASN A 8 22.18 -10.06 -34.92
N SER A 9 22.89 -9.22 -34.15
CA SER A 9 22.61 -9.08 -32.72
C SER A 9 21.29 -8.31 -32.45
N LYS A 10 21.00 -7.30 -33.28
CA LYS A 10 19.74 -6.54 -33.20
C LYS A 10 18.51 -7.36 -33.64
N LEU A 11 18.68 -8.27 -34.62
CA LEU A 11 17.60 -9.18 -35.03
C LEU A 11 17.31 -10.26 -33.99
N GLY A 12 18.34 -10.76 -33.29
CA GLY A 12 18.20 -11.72 -32.18
C GLY A 12 17.46 -11.12 -30.99
N SER A 13 17.80 -9.89 -30.59
CA SER A 13 17.14 -9.20 -29.48
C SER A 13 15.69 -8.82 -29.81
N ALA A 14 15.38 -8.42 -31.04
CA ALA A 14 14.02 -8.10 -31.48
C ALA A 14 13.14 -9.37 -31.56
N LYS A 15 13.69 -10.51 -32.01
CA LYS A 15 12.97 -11.80 -32.00
C LYS A 15 12.73 -12.32 -30.60
N ALA A 16 13.69 -12.19 -29.68
CA ALA A 16 13.54 -12.55 -28.28
C ALA A 16 12.46 -11.68 -27.60
N ALA A 17 12.47 -10.36 -27.83
CA ALA A 17 11.44 -9.44 -27.34
C ALA A 17 10.04 -9.75 -27.88
N LEU A 18 9.93 -10.18 -29.15
CA LEU A 18 8.66 -10.60 -29.78
C LEU A 18 8.16 -11.94 -29.27
N LEU A 19 9.05 -12.90 -28.95
CA LEU A 19 8.71 -14.17 -28.32
C LEU A 19 8.26 -13.98 -26.86
N PHE A 20 8.93 -13.08 -26.13
CA PHE A 20 8.53 -12.69 -24.77
C PHE A 20 7.15 -12.05 -24.75
N ALA A 21 6.85 -11.16 -25.70
CA ALA A 21 5.53 -10.50 -25.83
C ALA A 21 4.38 -11.46 -26.21
N ARG A 22 4.70 -12.64 -26.75
CA ARG A 22 3.71 -13.65 -27.20
C ARG A 22 3.36 -14.69 -26.14
N SER A 23 4.12 -14.81 -25.03
CA SER A 23 3.82 -15.77 -23.98
C SER A 23 3.10 -15.07 -22.81
N PRO A 24 1.78 -15.30 -22.62
CA PRO A 24 1.00 -14.64 -21.58
C PRO A 24 1.46 -14.97 -20.15
N LYS A 25 2.28 -16.03 -19.97
CA LYS A 25 2.82 -16.46 -18.66
C LYS A 25 4.18 -15.85 -18.31
N LEU A 26 4.98 -15.43 -19.30
CA LEU A 26 6.34 -14.90 -19.07
C LEU A 26 6.34 -13.48 -18.51
N ILE A 27 5.35 -12.67 -18.89
CA ILE A 27 5.28 -11.27 -18.44
C ILE A 27 5.00 -11.16 -16.93
N PRO A 28 4.00 -11.85 -16.37
CA PRO A 28 3.80 -11.87 -14.92
C PRO A 28 5.04 -12.36 -14.16
N LEU A 29 5.71 -13.39 -14.64
CA LEU A 29 6.93 -13.90 -14.02
C LEU A 29 8.06 -12.87 -14.05
N ALA A 30 8.28 -12.19 -15.18
CA ALA A 30 9.29 -11.14 -15.29
C ALA A 30 8.98 -9.95 -14.38
N LEU A 31 7.71 -9.53 -14.30
CA LEU A 31 7.25 -8.50 -13.37
C LEU A 31 7.50 -8.91 -11.91
N PHE A 32 7.16 -10.14 -11.56
CA PHE A 32 7.40 -10.67 -10.22
C PHE A 32 8.89 -10.63 -9.87
N ILE A 33 9.76 -11.20 -10.72
CA ILE A 33 11.21 -11.25 -10.49
C ILE A 33 11.80 -9.84 -10.40
N ALA A 34 11.44 -8.95 -11.33
CA ALA A 34 11.95 -7.58 -11.34
C ALA A 34 11.48 -6.80 -10.09
N THR A 35 10.20 -6.90 -9.72
CA THR A 35 9.67 -6.25 -8.52
C THR A 35 10.33 -6.79 -7.26
N PHE A 36 10.45 -8.12 -7.15
CA PHE A 36 11.12 -8.75 -6.01
C PHE A 36 12.56 -8.28 -5.87
N ALA A 37 13.35 -8.36 -6.94
CA ALA A 37 14.75 -7.98 -6.91
C ALA A 37 14.91 -6.49 -6.53
N VAL A 38 14.14 -5.60 -7.15
CA VAL A 38 14.23 -4.17 -6.89
C VAL A 38 13.88 -3.85 -5.44
N TYR A 39 12.74 -4.33 -4.91
CA TYR A 39 12.35 -4.04 -3.54
C TYR A 39 13.27 -4.69 -2.51
N TYR A 40 13.64 -5.95 -2.72
CA TYR A 40 14.52 -6.67 -1.81
C TYR A 40 15.93 -6.04 -1.74
N LEU A 41 16.48 -5.62 -2.88
CA LEU A 41 17.81 -5.01 -2.95
C LEU A 41 17.81 -3.51 -2.60
N SER A 42 16.66 -2.84 -2.56
CA SER A 42 16.57 -1.43 -2.19
C SER A 42 16.94 -1.19 -0.73
N ASN A 43 16.54 -2.08 0.17
CA ASN A 43 16.86 -1.97 1.60
C ASN A 43 18.17 -2.66 1.92
N SER A 44 19.14 -1.89 2.44
CA SER A 44 20.44 -2.40 2.89
C SER A 44 20.54 -2.64 4.39
N HIS A 45 19.51 -2.27 5.16
CA HIS A 45 19.55 -2.38 6.59
C HIS A 45 19.30 -3.84 6.99
N SER A 46 20.30 -4.46 7.61
CA SER A 46 20.19 -5.76 8.29
C SER A 46 19.85 -5.60 9.77
N GLY A 47 19.25 -4.48 10.15
CA GLY A 47 19.06 -4.07 11.53
C GLY A 47 17.64 -4.24 12.05
N SER A 48 17.38 -3.61 13.18
CA SER A 48 16.12 -3.63 13.87
C SER A 48 15.02 -3.02 13.02
N TYR A 49 14.12 -3.85 12.55
CA TYR A 49 12.86 -3.37 11.97
C TYR A 49 11.97 -2.91 13.12
N TYR A 50 11.15 -1.89 12.86
CA TYR A 50 10.05 -1.56 13.77
C TYR A 50 9.00 -2.68 13.70
N ASP A 51 9.25 -3.79 14.40
CA ASP A 51 8.56 -5.08 14.29
C ASP A 51 7.45 -5.26 15.35
N TYR A 52 6.80 -4.16 15.73
CA TYR A 52 5.74 -4.13 16.75
C TYR A 52 4.71 -5.25 16.62
N THR A 53 4.13 -5.40 15.44
CA THR A 53 3.05 -6.36 15.18
C THR A 53 3.54 -7.80 15.21
N PHE A 54 4.77 -8.05 14.76
CA PHE A 54 5.38 -9.38 14.79
C PHE A 54 5.63 -9.84 16.22
N ARG A 55 6.20 -9.00 17.10
CA ARG A 55 6.40 -9.32 18.53
C ARG A 55 5.10 -9.59 19.27
N ILE A 56 4.04 -8.83 18.96
CA ILE A 56 2.73 -9.11 19.55
C ILE A 56 2.14 -10.42 19.01
N ALA A 57 2.37 -10.76 17.72
CA ALA A 57 1.96 -12.03 17.17
C ALA A 57 2.70 -13.22 17.84
N GLU A 58 3.99 -13.08 18.16
CA GLU A 58 4.72 -14.07 18.97
C GLU A 58 4.09 -14.22 20.37
N ALA A 59 3.80 -13.09 21.04
CA ALA A 59 3.13 -13.12 22.35
C ALA A 59 1.75 -13.79 22.27
N MET A 60 0.99 -13.58 21.18
CA MET A 60 -0.31 -14.23 20.97
C MET A 60 -0.20 -15.75 20.83
N LEU A 61 0.84 -16.28 20.21
CA LEU A 61 1.08 -17.72 20.14
C LEU A 61 1.35 -18.33 21.52
N ASP A 62 1.78 -17.50 22.49
CA ASP A 62 1.95 -17.88 23.89
C ASP A 62 0.73 -17.55 24.77
N GLY A 63 -0.41 -17.21 24.16
CA GLY A 63 -1.65 -16.84 24.87
C GLY A 63 -1.61 -15.46 25.53
N ARG A 64 -0.70 -14.57 25.14
CA ARG A 64 -0.53 -13.23 25.69
C ARG A 64 -0.91 -12.17 24.65
N MET A 65 -1.53 -11.05 25.09
CA MET A 65 -1.92 -9.93 24.21
C MET A 65 -0.89 -8.79 24.19
N GLY A 66 0.16 -8.87 25.00
CA GLY A 66 1.22 -7.87 25.11
C GLY A 66 2.53 -8.49 25.55
N LEU A 67 3.61 -7.72 25.49
CA LEU A 67 4.94 -8.12 25.94
C LEU A 67 5.01 -7.98 27.45
N THR A 68 5.69 -8.92 28.11
CA THR A 68 5.96 -8.88 29.57
C THR A 68 7.29 -8.20 29.87
N GLU A 69 8.20 -8.17 28.91
CA GLU A 69 9.49 -7.51 29.02
C GLU A 69 9.44 -6.12 28.38
N ARG A 70 10.25 -5.20 28.92
CA ARG A 70 10.39 -3.86 28.34
C ARG A 70 10.93 -3.99 26.91
N PRO A 71 10.23 -3.45 25.91
CA PRO A 71 10.72 -3.43 24.54
C PRO A 71 11.97 -2.53 24.43
N PRO A 72 12.81 -2.75 23.41
CA PRO A 72 13.92 -1.85 23.11
C PRO A 72 13.43 -0.40 22.91
N ASP A 73 14.24 0.59 23.27
CA ASP A 73 13.86 2.02 23.21
C ASP A 73 13.51 2.52 21.82
N TRP A 74 14.01 1.85 20.76
CA TRP A 74 13.66 2.17 19.37
C TRP A 74 12.22 1.74 19.00
N LEU A 75 11.56 0.89 19.81
CA LEU A 75 10.12 0.59 19.70
C LEU A 75 9.30 1.58 20.55
N ASN A 76 9.38 2.85 20.19
CA ASN A 76 8.86 3.98 20.97
C ASN A 76 7.33 4.11 20.99
N GLU A 77 6.61 3.40 20.11
CA GLU A 77 5.13 3.42 20.03
C GLU A 77 4.46 2.25 20.77
N MET A 78 5.13 1.67 21.76
CA MET A 78 4.51 0.69 22.65
C MET A 78 3.79 1.37 23.82
N VAL A 79 2.63 0.83 24.19
CA VAL A 79 1.77 1.33 25.26
C VAL A 79 2.07 0.56 26.56
N PRO A 80 2.72 1.15 27.55
CA PRO A 80 2.90 0.53 28.87
C PRO A 80 1.58 0.61 29.65
N LEU A 81 1.07 -0.54 30.11
CA LEU A 81 -0.13 -0.62 30.94
C LEU A 81 -0.06 -1.89 31.82
N ASP A 82 -0.28 -1.75 33.13
CA ASP A 82 -0.33 -2.84 34.11
C ASP A 82 0.85 -3.83 34.01
N GLY A 83 2.08 -3.30 33.88
CA GLY A 83 3.30 -4.10 33.76
C GLY A 83 3.49 -4.84 32.44
N LYS A 84 2.68 -4.54 31.44
CA LYS A 84 2.78 -5.09 30.07
C LYS A 84 2.95 -3.96 29.06
N TYR A 85 3.40 -4.33 27.85
CA TYR A 85 3.57 -3.40 26.72
C TYR A 85 2.71 -3.86 25.57
N TYR A 86 1.77 -3.03 25.14
CA TYR A 86 0.84 -3.30 24.04
C TYR A 86 1.20 -2.48 22.81
N SER A 87 0.86 -3.00 21.64
CA SER A 87 0.99 -2.24 20.38
C SER A 87 -0.30 -1.44 20.12
N ALA A 88 -0.16 -0.23 19.58
CA ALA A 88 -1.29 0.57 19.10
C ALA A 88 -1.86 0.10 17.74
N PHE A 89 -1.23 -0.88 17.10
CA PHE A 89 -1.71 -1.43 15.84
C PHE A 89 -3.02 -2.21 16.02
N PRO A 90 -3.93 -2.17 15.02
CA PRO A 90 -5.17 -2.93 15.05
C PRO A 90 -4.91 -4.44 14.98
N LEU A 91 -5.89 -5.24 15.42
CA LEU A 91 -5.76 -6.70 15.49
C LEU A 91 -5.39 -7.33 14.14
N GLY A 92 -5.96 -6.86 13.03
CA GLY A 92 -5.67 -7.43 11.71
C GLY A 92 -4.21 -7.32 11.30
N ALA A 93 -3.51 -6.25 11.71
CA ALA A 93 -2.08 -6.11 11.47
C ALA A 93 -1.25 -7.12 12.27
N VAL A 94 -1.69 -7.47 13.47
CA VAL A 94 -1.06 -8.53 14.30
C VAL A 94 -1.35 -9.92 13.70
N LEU A 95 -2.60 -10.18 13.32
CA LEU A 95 -3.00 -11.46 12.71
C LEU A 95 -2.26 -11.73 11.39
N ALA A 96 -1.97 -10.69 10.60
CA ALA A 96 -1.18 -10.81 9.39
C ALA A 96 0.26 -11.31 9.66
N MET A 97 0.78 -11.13 10.88
CA MET A 97 2.11 -11.59 11.29
C MET A 97 2.11 -12.98 11.93
N LEU A 98 0.95 -13.55 12.31
CA LEU A 98 0.89 -14.87 12.96
C LEU A 98 1.58 -15.99 12.15
N PRO A 99 1.44 -16.10 10.82
CA PRO A 99 2.16 -17.13 10.07
C PRO A 99 3.69 -17.03 10.24
N LEU A 100 4.23 -15.82 10.26
CA LEU A 100 5.67 -15.60 10.44
C LEU A 100 6.11 -15.90 11.88
N ALA A 101 5.31 -15.49 12.86
CA ALA A 101 5.57 -15.84 14.27
C ALA A 101 5.56 -17.36 14.48
N ALA A 102 4.66 -18.08 13.81
CA ALA A 102 4.64 -19.54 13.81
C ALA A 102 5.89 -20.14 13.17
N LEU A 103 6.38 -19.60 12.04
CA LEU A 103 7.62 -20.04 11.41
C LEU A 103 8.83 -19.84 12.35
N LYS A 104 8.88 -18.72 13.09
CA LYS A 104 9.92 -18.50 14.10
C LYS A 104 9.83 -19.50 15.23
N ARG A 105 8.63 -19.78 15.74
CA ARG A 105 8.42 -20.79 16.78
C ARG A 105 8.84 -22.19 16.36
N LEU A 106 8.74 -22.49 15.06
CA LEU A 106 9.23 -23.74 14.47
C LEU A 106 10.74 -23.76 14.17
N GLY A 107 11.45 -22.67 14.46
CA GLY A 107 12.88 -22.53 14.19
C GLY A 107 13.24 -22.37 12.71
N LEU A 108 12.26 -22.06 11.83
CA LEU A 108 12.47 -21.86 10.39
C LEU A 108 12.97 -20.46 10.03
N ILE A 109 12.74 -19.48 10.91
CA ILE A 109 13.31 -18.13 10.84
C ILE A 109 13.78 -17.73 12.23
N GLU A 110 14.82 -16.90 12.33
CA GLU A 110 15.34 -16.40 13.60
C GLU A 110 14.84 -14.99 13.91
N LEU A 111 14.81 -14.15 12.87
CA LEU A 111 14.46 -12.73 12.96
C LEU A 111 13.26 -12.42 12.08
N PHE A 112 12.64 -11.26 12.33
CA PHE A 112 11.58 -10.74 11.49
C PHE A 112 12.10 -10.43 10.08
N PRO A 113 11.60 -11.11 9.03
CA PRO A 113 12.10 -10.96 7.67
C PRO A 113 11.43 -9.77 6.94
N GLY A 114 11.48 -8.56 7.51
CA GLY A 114 10.73 -7.38 7.04
C GLY A 114 10.96 -7.07 5.57
N THR A 115 12.22 -7.07 5.10
CA THR A 115 12.57 -6.81 3.69
C THR A 115 11.94 -7.84 2.74
N LEU A 116 11.95 -9.12 3.13
CA LEU A 116 11.31 -10.18 2.34
C LEU A 116 9.80 -9.95 2.23
N ILE A 117 9.14 -9.63 3.36
CA ILE A 117 7.69 -9.39 3.38
C ILE A 117 7.35 -8.17 2.54
N ALA A 118 8.08 -7.07 2.66
CA ALA A 118 7.89 -5.88 1.85
C ALA A 118 8.04 -6.18 0.34
N ALA A 119 9.05 -6.96 -0.05
CA ALA A 119 9.24 -7.38 -1.45
C ALA A 119 8.09 -8.27 -1.94
N LEU A 120 7.62 -9.22 -1.13
CA LEU A 120 6.47 -10.08 -1.48
C LEU A 120 5.16 -9.29 -1.61
N LEU A 121 4.92 -8.30 -0.72
CA LEU A 121 3.76 -7.41 -0.81
C LEU A 121 3.82 -6.54 -2.07
N ALA A 122 5.00 -6.01 -2.42
CA ALA A 122 5.19 -5.29 -3.67
C ALA A 122 4.94 -6.17 -4.90
N CYS A 123 5.39 -7.44 -4.88
CA CYS A 123 5.09 -8.41 -5.94
C CYS A 123 3.60 -8.70 -6.04
N ALA A 124 2.92 -8.93 -4.92
CA ALA A 124 1.47 -9.15 -4.90
C ALA A 124 0.71 -7.95 -5.47
N ALA A 125 1.06 -6.72 -5.04
CA ALA A 125 0.49 -5.49 -5.59
C ALA A 125 0.76 -5.36 -7.10
N SER A 126 2.00 -5.60 -7.56
CA SER A 126 2.36 -5.58 -8.98
C SER A 126 1.53 -6.54 -9.81
N MET A 127 1.33 -7.78 -9.32
CA MET A 127 0.49 -8.78 -9.99
C MET A 127 -0.96 -8.34 -10.06
N LEU A 128 -1.51 -7.82 -8.97
CA LEU A 128 -2.91 -7.37 -8.93
C LEU A 128 -3.14 -6.15 -9.83
N PHE A 129 -2.23 -5.17 -9.87
CA PHE A 129 -2.28 -4.06 -10.82
C PHE A 129 -2.26 -4.56 -12.27
N TYR A 130 -1.39 -5.53 -12.58
CA TYR A 130 -1.31 -6.12 -13.92
C TYR A 130 -2.60 -6.87 -14.29
N LEU A 131 -3.17 -7.63 -13.37
CA LEU A 131 -4.43 -8.38 -13.59
C LEU A 131 -5.62 -7.43 -13.78
N LEU A 132 -5.75 -6.41 -12.92
CA LEU A 132 -6.78 -5.38 -13.04
C LEU A 132 -6.66 -4.58 -14.34
N SER A 133 -5.43 -4.30 -14.82
CA SER A 133 -5.20 -3.60 -16.09
C SER A 133 -5.74 -4.35 -17.31
N ALA A 134 -6.07 -5.64 -17.16
CA ALA A 134 -6.66 -6.45 -18.24
C ALA A 134 -8.16 -6.20 -18.45
N LYS A 135 -8.83 -5.48 -17.53
CA LYS A 135 -10.29 -5.27 -17.52
C LYS A 135 -10.88 -4.89 -18.89
N TYR A 136 -10.18 -4.07 -19.67
CA TYR A 136 -10.65 -3.57 -20.94
C TYR A 136 -9.95 -4.16 -22.16
N GLY A 137 -9.15 -5.20 -22.01
CA GLY A 137 -8.42 -5.81 -23.13
C GLY A 137 -7.39 -4.86 -23.77
N ASP A 138 -6.87 -3.91 -23.03
CA ASP A 138 -5.88 -2.95 -23.54
C ASP A 138 -4.57 -3.64 -23.95
N GLY A 139 -3.85 -3.02 -24.90
CA GLY A 139 -2.59 -3.55 -25.41
C GLY A 139 -1.51 -3.61 -24.31
N PHE A 140 -0.54 -4.51 -24.51
CA PHE A 140 0.55 -4.78 -23.57
C PHE A 140 1.25 -3.53 -23.01
N LYS A 141 1.60 -2.56 -23.89
CA LYS A 141 2.30 -1.33 -23.48
C LYS A 141 1.53 -0.55 -22.44
N ARG A 142 0.19 -0.42 -22.59
CA ARG A 142 -0.65 0.29 -21.63
C ARG A 142 -0.76 -0.48 -20.32
N ARG A 143 -0.97 -1.78 -20.37
CA ARG A 143 -1.03 -2.63 -19.17
C ARG A 143 0.27 -2.56 -18.38
N LEU A 144 1.42 -2.65 -19.06
CA LEU A 144 2.73 -2.54 -18.44
C LEU A 144 2.93 -1.16 -17.80
N MET A 145 2.61 -0.06 -18.52
CA MET A 145 2.69 1.30 -17.98
C MET A 145 1.86 1.46 -16.70
N LEU A 146 0.59 1.04 -16.72
CA LEU A 146 -0.32 1.12 -15.57
C LEU A 146 0.18 0.27 -14.40
N THR A 147 0.91 -0.82 -14.64
CA THR A 147 1.49 -1.65 -13.58
C THR A 147 2.76 -1.04 -13.00
N LEU A 148 3.68 -0.58 -13.86
CA LEU A 148 4.97 -0.03 -13.42
C LEU A 148 4.81 1.30 -12.67
N LEU A 149 3.80 2.10 -13.02
CA LEU A 149 3.56 3.40 -12.42
C LEU A 149 3.37 3.30 -10.89
N PRO A 150 2.35 2.59 -10.34
CA PRO A 150 2.18 2.53 -8.89
C PRO A 150 3.33 1.84 -8.18
N VAL A 151 3.97 0.84 -8.81
CA VAL A 151 5.02 0.02 -8.19
C VAL A 151 6.36 0.75 -8.13
N PHE A 152 6.78 1.43 -9.19
CA PHE A 152 8.09 2.06 -9.29
C PHE A 152 8.04 3.58 -9.45
N GLY A 153 6.94 4.11 -9.98
CA GLY A 153 6.78 5.55 -10.25
C GLY A 153 6.12 6.32 -9.11
N THR A 154 5.91 5.71 -7.94
CA THR A 154 5.30 6.37 -6.79
C THR A 154 6.13 6.16 -5.52
N TRP A 155 5.84 6.93 -4.49
CA TRP A 155 6.44 6.83 -3.16
C TRP A 155 6.15 5.50 -2.44
N MET A 156 5.31 4.64 -3.01
CA MET A 156 5.14 3.27 -2.50
C MET A 156 6.48 2.52 -2.46
N TRP A 157 7.34 2.72 -3.46
CA TRP A 157 8.64 2.04 -3.52
C TRP A 157 9.50 2.36 -2.30
N ALA A 158 9.81 3.63 -2.05
CA ALA A 158 10.66 4.02 -0.93
C ALA A 158 10.05 3.61 0.42
N ASN A 159 8.75 3.88 0.60
CA ASN A 159 8.09 3.61 1.87
C ASN A 159 7.95 2.11 2.15
N LEU A 160 7.47 1.31 1.20
CA LEU A 160 7.31 -0.13 1.46
C LEU A 160 8.67 -0.83 1.61
N ALA A 161 9.68 -0.44 0.83
CA ALA A 161 11.02 -1.01 0.94
C ALA A 161 11.71 -0.71 2.29
N PHE A 162 11.27 0.31 3.05
CA PHE A 162 11.72 0.55 4.42
C PHE A 162 11.40 -0.61 5.37
N ALA A 163 10.32 -1.34 5.12
CA ALA A 163 9.94 -2.60 5.77
C ALA A 163 9.63 -2.54 7.28
N GLY A 164 9.35 -1.37 7.84
CA GLY A 164 8.83 -1.23 9.20
C GLY A 164 7.34 -1.61 9.28
N ALA A 165 6.82 -1.82 10.50
CA ALA A 165 5.43 -2.26 10.71
C ALA A 165 4.39 -1.34 10.06
N TRP A 166 4.59 -0.01 10.09
CA TRP A 166 3.68 0.96 9.45
C TRP A 166 3.64 0.78 7.93
N GLN A 167 4.80 0.57 7.31
CA GLN A 167 4.94 0.42 5.87
C GLN A 167 4.40 -0.93 5.41
N ILE A 168 4.63 -1.98 6.18
CA ILE A 168 4.09 -3.31 5.93
C ILE A 168 2.56 -3.30 6.05
N ALA A 169 2.01 -2.60 7.06
CA ALA A 169 0.56 -2.43 7.18
C ALA A 169 -0.04 -1.70 5.97
N LEU A 170 0.62 -0.65 5.44
CA LEU A 170 0.22 -0.01 4.18
C LEU A 170 0.32 -0.96 2.99
N GLY A 171 1.34 -1.79 2.93
CA GLY A 171 1.48 -2.83 1.89
C GLY A 171 0.33 -3.84 1.91
N PHE A 172 -0.05 -4.35 3.08
CA PHE A 172 -1.23 -5.22 3.24
C PHE A 172 -2.52 -4.49 2.87
N ALA A 173 -2.65 -3.22 3.23
CA ALA A 173 -3.81 -2.40 2.87
C ALA A 173 -3.97 -2.24 1.36
N VAL A 174 -2.87 -1.98 0.62
CA VAL A 174 -2.87 -1.89 -0.84
C VAL A 174 -3.23 -3.24 -1.47
N VAL A 175 -2.56 -4.32 -1.06
CA VAL A 175 -2.82 -5.67 -1.57
C VAL A 175 -4.26 -6.10 -1.29
N GLY A 176 -4.76 -5.82 -0.09
CA GLY A 176 -6.14 -6.12 0.29
C GLY A 176 -7.17 -5.37 -0.55
N GLN A 177 -7.01 -4.05 -0.74
CA GLN A 177 -7.90 -3.26 -1.60
C GLN A 177 -7.86 -3.74 -3.06
N LEU A 178 -6.66 -3.96 -3.62
CA LEU A 178 -6.50 -4.47 -4.98
C LEU A 178 -7.09 -5.87 -5.15
N GLY A 179 -6.89 -6.75 -4.18
CA GLY A 179 -7.48 -8.09 -4.17
C GLY A 179 -9.02 -8.04 -4.14
N ALA A 180 -9.59 -7.20 -3.28
CA ALA A 180 -11.04 -6.99 -3.23
C ALA A 180 -11.59 -6.45 -4.57
N LEU A 181 -10.92 -5.46 -5.18
CA LEU A 181 -11.27 -4.95 -6.50
C LEU A 181 -11.13 -6.02 -7.59
N TYR A 182 -10.08 -6.85 -7.55
CA TYR A 182 -9.89 -7.94 -8.50
C TYR A 182 -11.05 -8.97 -8.43
N PHE A 183 -11.40 -9.39 -7.21
CA PHE A 183 -12.49 -10.36 -7.00
C PHE A 183 -13.89 -9.79 -7.22
N ILE A 184 -14.03 -8.50 -7.42
CA ILE A 184 -15.29 -7.87 -7.82
C ILE A 184 -15.33 -7.60 -9.32
N LEU A 185 -14.24 -7.07 -9.91
CA LEU A 185 -14.25 -6.52 -11.26
C LEU A 185 -13.79 -7.52 -12.33
N ILE A 186 -13.04 -8.58 -11.96
CA ILE A 186 -12.40 -9.52 -12.90
C ILE A 186 -12.87 -10.96 -12.65
N ASP A 187 -12.69 -11.48 -11.44
CA ASP A 187 -13.04 -12.86 -11.04
C ASP A 187 -14.05 -12.81 -9.89
N TYR A 188 -15.32 -12.69 -10.21
CA TYR A 188 -16.38 -12.36 -9.25
C TYR A 188 -16.52 -13.40 -8.14
N ARG A 189 -15.97 -13.09 -6.96
CA ARG A 189 -15.98 -13.95 -5.75
C ARG A 189 -16.19 -13.12 -4.49
N PRO A 190 -17.44 -12.83 -4.08
CA PRO A 190 -17.73 -11.94 -2.95
C PRO A 190 -17.03 -12.31 -1.64
N THR A 191 -16.93 -13.60 -1.32
CA THR A 191 -16.24 -14.07 -0.09
C THR A 191 -14.76 -13.73 -0.11
N LEU A 192 -14.06 -13.94 -1.24
CA LEU A 192 -12.64 -13.60 -1.38
C LEU A 192 -12.44 -12.08 -1.41
N ALA A 193 -13.37 -11.34 -2.03
CA ALA A 193 -13.37 -9.88 -1.94
C ALA A 193 -13.51 -9.41 -0.50
N GLY A 194 -14.38 -10.03 0.30
CA GLY A 194 -14.55 -9.76 1.73
C GLY A 194 -13.29 -10.09 2.55
N LEU A 195 -12.64 -11.22 2.28
CA LEU A 195 -11.37 -11.57 2.91
C LEU A 195 -10.27 -10.53 2.61
N CYS A 196 -10.14 -10.13 1.35
CA CYS A 196 -9.18 -9.11 0.93
C CYS A 196 -9.51 -7.73 1.54
N PHE A 197 -10.80 -7.37 1.61
CA PHE A 197 -11.22 -6.13 2.26
C PHE A 197 -10.95 -6.16 3.78
N ALA A 198 -11.16 -7.30 4.44
CA ALA A 198 -10.81 -7.50 5.85
C ALA A 198 -9.30 -7.36 6.07
N LEU A 199 -8.46 -7.90 5.18
CA LEU A 199 -7.01 -7.70 5.21
C LEU A 199 -6.66 -6.21 5.11
N ALA A 200 -7.34 -5.46 4.24
CA ALA A 200 -7.06 -4.04 4.05
C ALA A 200 -7.42 -3.22 5.30
N PHE A 201 -8.67 -3.25 5.77
CA PHE A 201 -9.08 -2.44 6.91
C PHE A 201 -8.51 -2.96 8.24
N GLY A 202 -8.21 -4.24 8.32
CA GLY A 202 -7.55 -4.84 9.48
C GLY A 202 -6.12 -4.33 9.70
N ASN A 203 -5.47 -3.82 8.65
CA ASN A 203 -4.16 -3.19 8.71
C ASN A 203 -4.24 -1.65 8.75
N ARG A 204 -5.27 -1.06 8.10
CA ARG A 204 -5.54 0.38 8.04
C ARG A 204 -7.03 0.60 8.26
N THR A 205 -7.39 0.95 9.49
CA THR A 205 -8.79 0.93 9.95
C THR A 205 -9.70 1.90 9.21
N GLU A 206 -9.18 3.02 8.72
CA GLU A 206 -9.90 4.02 7.93
C GLU A 206 -10.49 3.46 6.63
N ILE A 207 -9.93 2.38 6.10
CA ILE A 207 -10.43 1.74 4.87
C ILE A 207 -11.85 1.18 5.07
N ILE A 208 -12.30 0.93 6.31
CA ILE A 208 -13.67 0.52 6.60
C ILE A 208 -14.71 1.49 6.03
N LEU A 209 -14.36 2.79 5.92
CA LEU A 209 -15.23 3.82 5.34
C LEU A 209 -15.57 3.58 3.87
N LEU A 210 -14.80 2.74 3.19
CA LEU A 210 -15.05 2.36 1.80
C LEU A 210 -15.99 1.16 1.65
N ALA A 211 -16.43 0.54 2.76
CA ALA A 211 -17.36 -0.60 2.71
C ALA A 211 -18.61 -0.34 1.86
N PRO A 212 -19.29 0.83 1.92
CA PRO A 212 -20.43 1.13 1.07
C PRO A 212 -20.09 1.09 -0.43
N ILE A 213 -18.90 1.55 -0.82
CA ILE A 213 -18.43 1.53 -2.22
C ILE A 213 -18.24 0.07 -2.67
N PHE A 214 -17.59 -0.76 -1.86
CA PHE A 214 -17.39 -2.18 -2.18
C PHE A 214 -18.71 -2.94 -2.27
N ILE A 215 -19.67 -2.68 -1.36
CA ILE A 215 -21.02 -3.30 -1.39
C ILE A 215 -21.73 -2.90 -2.68
N TYR A 216 -21.69 -1.62 -3.05
CA TYR A 216 -22.29 -1.17 -4.31
C TYR A 216 -21.63 -1.86 -5.52
N LEU A 217 -20.31 -1.96 -5.56
CA LEU A 217 -19.60 -2.62 -6.66
C LEU A 217 -19.93 -4.11 -6.75
N ILE A 218 -20.11 -4.82 -5.64
CA ILE A 218 -20.54 -6.22 -5.60
C ILE A 218 -21.89 -6.39 -6.24
N ILE A 219 -22.86 -5.54 -5.91
CA ILE A 219 -24.20 -5.60 -6.48
C ILE A 219 -24.16 -5.27 -7.98
N LYS A 220 -23.43 -4.22 -8.36
CA LYS A 220 -23.36 -3.71 -9.75
C LYS A 220 -22.69 -4.73 -10.69
N HIS A 221 -21.66 -5.45 -10.23
CA HIS A 221 -20.87 -6.37 -11.05
C HIS A 221 -21.28 -7.84 -10.90
N ALA A 222 -22.40 -8.12 -10.23
CA ALA A 222 -22.92 -9.47 -10.10
C ALA A 222 -23.20 -10.07 -11.49
N PRO A 223 -22.68 -11.29 -11.80
CA PRO A 223 -22.94 -11.95 -13.08
C PRO A 223 -24.43 -12.21 -13.31
N PRO A 224 -24.93 -12.05 -14.55
CA PRO A 224 -26.35 -12.30 -14.86
C PRO A 224 -26.85 -13.68 -14.47
N GLU A 225 -25.99 -14.72 -14.53
CA GLU A 225 -26.31 -16.08 -14.13
C GLU A 225 -26.66 -16.13 -12.63
N VAL A 226 -25.89 -15.47 -11.80
CA VAL A 226 -26.10 -15.40 -10.33
C VAL A 226 -27.40 -14.67 -10.00
N VAL A 227 -27.77 -13.68 -10.80
CA VAL A 227 -29.01 -12.92 -10.62
C VAL A 227 -30.23 -13.72 -11.12
N LYS A 228 -30.10 -14.48 -12.23
CA LYS A 228 -31.18 -15.28 -12.82
C LYS A 228 -31.53 -16.51 -11.98
N ASP A 229 -30.55 -17.12 -11.31
CA ASP A 229 -30.76 -18.28 -10.42
C ASP A 229 -31.49 -17.89 -9.12
N GLY A 230 -32.08 -16.68 -9.04
CA GLY A 230 -32.81 -16.22 -7.87
C GLY A 230 -31.93 -15.95 -6.65
N ALA A 231 -30.61 -15.91 -6.83
CA ALA A 231 -29.71 -15.49 -5.78
C ALA A 231 -30.02 -14.05 -5.39
N ARG A 232 -30.56 -13.91 -4.20
CA ARG A 232 -30.94 -12.60 -3.64
C ARG A 232 -29.68 -11.75 -3.48
N PRO A 233 -29.69 -10.45 -3.83
CA PRO A 233 -28.54 -9.55 -3.66
C PRO A 233 -27.93 -9.60 -2.25
N TRP A 234 -28.76 -9.86 -1.24
CA TRP A 234 -28.37 -10.02 0.16
C TRP A 234 -27.33 -11.13 0.37
N LEU A 235 -27.46 -12.26 -0.31
CA LEU A 235 -26.53 -13.38 -0.16
C LEU A 235 -25.12 -13.01 -0.63
N MET A 236 -24.99 -12.14 -1.63
CA MET A 236 -23.69 -11.65 -2.10
C MET A 236 -23.09 -10.66 -1.10
N ILE A 237 -23.93 -9.78 -0.53
CA ILE A 237 -23.52 -8.87 0.53
C ILE A 237 -23.11 -9.66 1.76
N ASP A 238 -23.90 -10.63 2.21
CA ASP A 238 -23.59 -11.48 3.37
C ASP A 238 -22.24 -12.19 3.20
N ARG A 239 -22.00 -12.76 2.01
CA ARG A 239 -20.71 -13.40 1.69
C ARG A 239 -19.53 -12.43 1.73
N PHE A 240 -19.74 -11.19 1.36
CA PHE A 240 -18.70 -10.17 1.42
C PHE A 240 -18.46 -9.68 2.85
N VAL A 241 -19.52 -9.37 3.60
CA VAL A 241 -19.39 -8.70 4.90
C VAL A 241 -19.06 -9.65 6.04
N ALA A 242 -19.27 -10.97 5.90
CA ALA A 242 -19.10 -11.93 6.97
C ALA A 242 -17.71 -11.89 7.62
N ILE A 243 -16.65 -11.95 6.83
CA ILE A 243 -15.26 -11.90 7.32
C ILE A 243 -14.91 -10.51 7.88
N PRO A 244 -15.19 -9.39 7.17
CA PRO A 244 -15.05 -8.05 7.72
C PRO A 244 -15.74 -7.83 9.06
N ILE A 245 -17.00 -8.24 9.20
CA ILE A 245 -17.73 -8.09 10.48
C ILE A 245 -17.06 -8.94 11.57
N ALA A 246 -16.70 -10.19 11.28
CA ALA A 246 -16.02 -11.05 12.24
C ALA A 246 -14.70 -10.42 12.73
N LEU A 247 -13.88 -9.89 11.82
CA LEU A 247 -12.63 -9.22 12.19
C LEU A 247 -12.90 -7.93 12.98
N GLY A 248 -13.92 -7.16 12.61
CA GLY A 248 -14.33 -5.96 13.35
C GLY A 248 -14.71 -6.28 14.79
N LEU A 249 -15.59 -7.28 15.00
CA LEU A 249 -16.00 -7.72 16.35
C LEU A 249 -14.81 -8.25 17.15
N LEU A 250 -13.93 -9.04 16.54
CA LEU A 250 -12.71 -9.52 17.21
C LEU A 250 -11.78 -8.35 17.58
N THR A 251 -11.68 -7.32 16.74
CA THR A 251 -10.88 -6.11 17.05
C THR A 251 -11.46 -5.34 18.22
N LEU A 252 -12.79 -5.16 18.28
CA LEU A 252 -13.45 -4.52 19.42
C LEU A 252 -13.21 -5.31 20.71
N GLY A 253 -13.32 -6.65 20.68
CA GLY A 253 -13.00 -7.53 21.81
C GLY A 253 -11.53 -7.45 22.24
N TYR A 254 -10.63 -7.42 21.27
CA TYR A 254 -9.18 -7.27 21.51
C TYR A 254 -8.84 -5.92 22.16
N ASN A 255 -9.48 -4.83 21.71
CA ASN A 255 -9.31 -3.52 22.33
C ASN A 255 -9.86 -3.51 23.77
N TYR A 256 -11.05 -4.07 23.98
CA TYR A 256 -11.66 -4.14 25.31
C TYR A 256 -10.78 -4.93 26.30
N ALA A 257 -10.24 -6.07 25.85
CA ALA A 257 -9.38 -6.91 26.69
C ALA A 257 -8.05 -6.23 27.08
N ARG A 258 -7.53 -5.30 26.24
CA ARG A 258 -6.29 -4.57 26.51
C ARG A 258 -6.50 -3.29 27.30
N PHE A 259 -7.54 -2.54 26.97
CA PHE A 259 -7.72 -1.14 27.39
C PHE A 259 -9.05 -0.88 28.11
N SER A 260 -9.84 -1.92 28.39
CA SER A 260 -11.19 -1.81 29.00
C SER A 260 -12.15 -0.91 28.20
N SER A 261 -11.88 -0.72 26.91
CA SER A 261 -12.69 0.06 25.98
C SER A 261 -12.61 -0.53 24.58
N ALA A 262 -13.75 -0.84 23.98
CA ALA A 262 -13.82 -1.43 22.66
C ALA A 262 -13.31 -0.49 21.54
N PHE A 263 -13.42 0.82 21.76
CA PHE A 263 -13.05 1.85 20.77
C PHE A 263 -11.69 2.50 21.04
N ASP A 264 -10.97 2.06 22.07
CA ASP A 264 -9.63 2.53 22.36
C ASP A 264 -8.59 1.65 21.65
N PHE A 265 -7.93 2.19 20.64
CA PHE A 265 -6.84 1.52 19.92
C PHE A 265 -5.47 1.70 20.60
N GLY A 266 -5.41 2.43 21.71
CA GLY A 266 -4.19 2.65 22.48
C GLY A 266 -3.29 3.76 21.97
N TYR A 267 -3.59 4.41 20.85
CA TYR A 267 -2.70 5.41 20.26
C TYR A 267 -2.46 6.60 21.21
N ALA A 268 -3.52 7.10 21.84
CA ALA A 268 -3.44 8.17 22.85
C ALA A 268 -2.68 7.77 24.14
N ARG A 269 -2.41 6.48 24.33
CA ARG A 269 -1.72 5.95 25.49
C ARG A 269 -0.22 5.76 25.26
N ILE A 270 0.28 6.00 24.07
CA ILE A 270 1.71 5.99 23.77
C ILE A 270 2.35 7.13 24.57
N PRO A 271 3.40 6.87 25.36
CA PRO A 271 4.04 7.89 26.18
C PRO A 271 4.52 9.08 25.36
N GLY A 272 4.11 10.29 25.75
CA GLY A 272 4.52 11.53 25.11
C GLY A 272 3.85 11.85 23.78
N VAL A 273 3.03 10.94 23.20
CA VAL A 273 2.44 11.19 21.88
C VAL A 273 1.51 12.40 21.85
N LEU A 274 0.72 12.61 22.91
CA LEU A 274 -0.20 13.75 22.98
C LEU A 274 0.52 15.09 23.30
N ASP A 275 1.78 15.02 23.74
CA ASP A 275 2.61 16.20 23.97
C ASP A 275 3.26 16.72 22.68
N GLU A 276 3.21 15.95 21.61
CA GLU A 276 3.70 16.37 20.29
C GLU A 276 2.87 17.53 19.73
N PRO A 277 3.50 18.52 19.09
CA PRO A 277 2.81 19.71 18.57
C PRO A 277 1.65 19.40 17.61
N TRP A 278 1.72 18.28 16.91
CA TRP A 278 0.72 17.81 15.96
C TRP A 278 -0.63 17.49 16.62
N TYR A 279 -0.62 17.03 17.87
CA TYR A 279 -1.83 16.57 18.58
C TYR A 279 -2.41 17.61 19.54
N ARG A 280 -1.99 18.87 19.45
CA ARG A 280 -2.52 19.98 20.24
C ARG A 280 -4.05 20.09 20.25
N HIS A 281 -4.70 19.64 19.16
CA HIS A 281 -6.15 19.63 19.00
C HIS A 281 -6.75 18.23 19.01
N GLY A 282 -6.02 17.22 19.52
CA GLY A 282 -6.38 15.81 19.54
C GLY A 282 -5.83 15.04 18.34
N ILE A 283 -6.01 13.70 18.38
CA ILE A 283 -5.47 12.79 17.34
C ILE A 283 -6.13 13.05 15.99
N PHE A 284 -7.43 13.38 15.97
CA PHE A 284 -8.17 13.75 14.77
C PHE A 284 -8.75 15.15 14.96
N SER A 285 -8.44 16.06 14.05
CA SER A 285 -8.90 17.44 14.13
C SER A 285 -8.98 18.10 12.76
N ILE A 286 -10.00 18.95 12.56
CA ILE A 286 -10.08 19.82 11.37
C ILE A 286 -8.91 20.80 11.29
N HIS A 287 -8.28 21.14 12.42
CA HIS A 287 -7.11 21.99 12.47
C HIS A 287 -5.85 21.36 11.88
N ALA A 288 -5.83 20.01 11.71
CA ALA A 288 -4.74 19.32 11.06
C ALA A 288 -4.81 19.37 9.52
N ILE A 289 -5.99 19.68 8.95
CA ILE A 289 -6.20 19.66 7.49
C ILE A 289 -5.22 20.56 6.73
N PRO A 290 -4.99 21.84 7.10
CA PRO A 290 -4.08 22.70 6.34
C PRO A 290 -2.65 22.14 6.29
N LEU A 291 -2.12 21.67 7.43
CA LEU A 291 -0.79 21.11 7.52
C LEU A 291 -0.63 19.84 6.66
N ASN A 292 -1.59 18.93 6.79
CA ASN A 292 -1.54 17.65 6.05
C ASN A 292 -1.78 17.85 4.54
N ALA A 293 -2.67 18.78 4.16
CA ALA A 293 -2.89 19.13 2.76
C ALA A 293 -1.64 19.76 2.14
N GLU A 294 -0.96 20.68 2.87
CA GLU A 294 0.30 21.26 2.43
C GLU A 294 1.37 20.19 2.27
N ALA A 295 1.58 19.34 3.27
CA ALA A 295 2.55 18.25 3.24
C ALA A 295 2.31 17.27 2.09
N MET A 296 1.04 16.94 1.81
CA MET A 296 0.67 15.96 0.78
C MET A 296 0.68 16.53 -0.64
N LEU A 297 0.28 17.80 -0.82
CA LEU A 297 0.05 18.38 -2.15
C LEU A 297 1.15 19.34 -2.60
N PHE A 298 1.76 20.09 -1.68
CA PHE A 298 2.57 21.25 -2.00
C PHE A 298 3.99 21.22 -1.43
N GLU A 299 4.29 20.40 -0.39
CA GLU A 299 5.63 20.33 0.20
C GLU A 299 6.69 20.03 -0.86
N THR A 300 7.67 20.91 -0.97
CA THR A 300 8.71 20.82 -1.99
C THR A 300 10.00 20.25 -1.43
N TRP A 301 10.85 19.77 -2.32
CA TRP A 301 12.20 19.36 -1.95
C TRP A 301 13.05 20.56 -1.58
N ARG A 302 13.98 20.36 -0.65
CA ARG A 302 14.89 21.40 -0.15
C ARG A 302 16.21 21.38 -0.88
N ARG A 303 16.78 22.57 -1.12
CA ARG A 303 18.15 22.70 -1.58
C ARG A 303 19.10 22.58 -0.39
N VAL A 304 20.21 21.90 -0.58
CA VAL A 304 21.30 21.73 0.39
C VAL A 304 22.63 22.10 -0.25
N ALA A 305 23.60 22.58 0.57
CA ALA A 305 24.87 23.12 0.07
C ALA A 305 25.81 22.06 -0.52
N HIS A 306 25.65 20.81 -0.07
CA HIS A 306 26.51 19.69 -0.49
C HIS A 306 25.70 18.65 -1.25
N PHE A 307 26.41 17.73 -1.96
CA PHE A 307 25.76 16.59 -2.57
C PHE A 307 24.83 15.90 -1.55
N PRO A 308 23.59 15.58 -1.92
CA PRO A 308 23.01 15.52 -3.27
C PRO A 308 22.39 16.82 -3.79
N TYR A 309 22.58 17.98 -3.16
CA TYR A 309 22.11 19.32 -3.51
C TYR A 309 20.59 19.55 -3.45
N ILE A 310 19.80 18.53 -3.64
CA ILE A 310 18.33 18.55 -3.55
C ILE A 310 17.89 17.29 -2.81
N ARG A 311 17.15 17.46 -1.71
CA ARG A 311 16.59 16.34 -0.94
C ARG A 311 15.13 16.54 -0.58
N PRO A 312 14.32 15.47 -0.49
CA PRO A 312 12.99 15.53 0.09
C PRO A 312 13.08 15.83 1.59
N THR A 313 12.00 16.33 2.17
CA THR A 313 11.86 16.43 3.62
C THR A 313 11.44 15.09 4.21
N GLY A 314 11.83 14.79 5.46
CA GLY A 314 11.45 13.55 6.14
C GLY A 314 10.02 13.54 6.68
N PHE A 315 9.28 14.66 6.59
CA PHE A 315 7.93 14.82 7.17
C PHE A 315 6.82 14.98 6.15
N GLY A 316 7.12 15.01 4.87
CA GLY A 316 6.13 15.18 3.83
C GLY A 316 6.75 15.25 2.46
N GLY A 317 5.95 15.62 1.49
CA GLY A 317 6.36 15.86 0.12
C GLY A 317 5.21 15.66 -0.83
N SER A 318 5.07 16.59 -1.77
CA SER A 318 4.02 16.55 -2.77
C SER A 318 3.99 15.22 -3.53
N ILE A 319 2.84 14.55 -3.49
CA ILE A 319 2.61 13.33 -4.27
C ILE A 319 2.74 13.60 -5.79
N PHE A 320 2.44 14.83 -6.24
CA PHE A 320 2.56 15.22 -7.64
C PHE A 320 4.00 15.50 -8.05
N LEU A 321 4.82 16.06 -7.16
CA LEU A 321 6.27 16.24 -7.42
C LEU A 321 7.00 14.89 -7.42
N ASN A 322 6.61 13.97 -6.54
CA ASN A 322 7.19 12.62 -6.51
C ASN A 322 6.69 11.74 -7.65
N CYS A 323 5.48 11.99 -8.16
CA CYS A 323 4.90 11.26 -9.28
C CYS A 323 4.22 12.22 -10.27
N PRO A 324 4.97 12.89 -11.15
CA PRO A 324 4.41 13.83 -12.14
C PRO A 324 3.36 13.20 -13.06
N PHE A 325 3.38 11.87 -13.23
CA PHE A 325 2.37 11.15 -13.99
C PHE A 325 0.96 11.30 -13.43
N LEU A 326 0.81 11.59 -12.13
CA LEU A 326 -0.50 11.75 -11.49
C LEU A 326 -1.32 12.92 -12.04
N ILE A 327 -0.74 13.83 -12.81
CA ILE A 327 -1.50 14.87 -13.54
C ILE A 327 -2.60 14.25 -14.43
N TYR A 328 -2.39 13.02 -14.88
CA TYR A 328 -3.37 12.31 -15.69
C TYR A 328 -4.58 11.77 -14.92
N LEU A 329 -4.61 11.85 -13.60
CA LEU A 329 -5.84 11.62 -12.82
C LEU A 329 -6.96 12.57 -13.25
N PHE A 330 -6.62 13.80 -13.63
CA PHE A 330 -7.57 14.85 -14.02
C PHE A 330 -8.04 14.76 -15.47
N ARG A 331 -7.65 13.72 -16.20
CA ARG A 331 -8.17 13.51 -17.57
C ARG A 331 -9.69 13.40 -17.57
N THR A 332 -10.32 14.08 -18.51
CA THR A 332 -11.75 13.97 -18.77
C THR A 332 -12.11 12.62 -19.42
N GLY A 333 -13.43 12.30 -19.40
CA GLY A 333 -13.94 11.05 -19.93
C GLY A 333 -13.74 9.85 -19.00
N ALA A 334 -14.48 8.80 -19.23
CA ALA A 334 -14.40 7.53 -18.53
C ALA A 334 -14.98 6.40 -19.38
N ARG A 335 -14.44 5.19 -19.25
CA ARG A 335 -15.01 3.97 -19.85
C ARG A 335 -16.21 3.48 -19.04
N ASP A 336 -16.11 3.51 -17.72
CA ASP A 336 -17.20 3.38 -16.76
C ASP A 336 -17.22 4.62 -15.86
N ALA A 337 -18.15 5.54 -16.13
CA ALA A 337 -18.26 6.80 -15.38
C ALA A 337 -18.57 6.57 -13.91
N ALA A 338 -19.42 5.59 -13.59
CA ALA A 338 -19.76 5.28 -12.21
C ALA A 338 -18.56 4.75 -11.43
N LEU A 339 -17.77 3.83 -12.02
CA LEU A 339 -16.56 3.31 -11.40
C LEU A 339 -15.52 4.41 -11.18
N LYS A 340 -15.32 5.30 -12.16
CA LYS A 340 -14.42 6.44 -12.02
C LYS A 340 -14.88 7.39 -10.91
N THR A 341 -16.18 7.69 -10.85
CA THR A 341 -16.74 8.55 -9.78
C THR A 341 -16.54 7.92 -8.42
N LEU A 342 -16.84 6.63 -8.27
CA LEU A 342 -16.62 5.92 -7.00
C LEU A 342 -15.14 5.89 -6.60
N ALA A 343 -14.24 5.75 -7.57
CA ALA A 343 -12.80 5.82 -7.30
C ALA A 343 -12.38 7.22 -6.80
N TRP A 344 -12.94 8.29 -7.35
CA TRP A 344 -12.74 9.65 -6.84
C TRP A 344 -13.34 9.85 -5.45
N VAL A 345 -14.53 9.30 -5.18
CA VAL A 345 -15.15 9.33 -3.84
C VAL A 345 -14.27 8.60 -2.83
N ALA A 346 -13.74 7.43 -3.19
CA ALA A 346 -12.82 6.69 -2.33
C ALA A 346 -11.54 7.48 -2.03
N VAL A 347 -10.91 8.08 -3.06
CA VAL A 347 -9.76 8.96 -2.88
C VAL A 347 -10.09 10.13 -1.95
N ALA A 348 -11.24 10.79 -2.15
CA ALA A 348 -11.66 11.94 -1.33
C ALA A 348 -11.91 11.55 0.13
N VAL A 349 -12.63 10.45 0.37
CA VAL A 349 -12.94 9.96 1.74
C VAL A 349 -11.65 9.61 2.48
N LEU A 350 -10.75 8.82 1.88
CA LEU A 350 -9.49 8.46 2.52
C LEU A 350 -8.59 9.70 2.70
N THR A 351 -8.48 10.57 1.71
CA THR A 351 -7.70 11.81 1.83
C THR A 351 -8.19 12.67 2.99
N LEU A 352 -9.51 12.82 3.15
CA LEU A 352 -10.08 13.57 4.26
C LEU A 352 -9.68 12.95 5.60
N MET A 353 -9.75 11.61 5.73
CA MET A 353 -9.32 10.92 6.96
C MET A 353 -7.84 11.12 7.25
N LEU A 354 -6.99 11.02 6.23
CA LEU A 354 -5.57 11.29 6.36
C LEU A 354 -5.28 12.73 6.78
N TRP A 355 -6.01 13.70 6.25
CA TRP A 355 -5.82 15.11 6.60
C TRP A 355 -6.38 15.48 7.98
N LEU A 356 -7.37 14.75 8.47
CA LEU A 356 -7.89 14.92 9.84
C LEU A 356 -6.94 14.39 10.90
N HIS A 357 -6.06 13.43 10.57
CA HIS A 357 -5.06 12.91 11.51
C HIS A 357 -4.03 14.00 11.86
N GLY A 358 -3.73 14.21 13.14
CA GLY A 358 -2.88 15.30 13.61
C GLY A 358 -1.49 15.30 12.98
N ASN A 359 -0.83 14.15 12.93
CA ASN A 359 0.54 14.01 12.46
C ASN A 359 0.60 13.65 10.97
N PRO A 360 1.32 14.41 10.11
CA PRO A 360 1.52 14.08 8.69
C PRO A 360 2.35 12.81 8.47
N GLY A 361 2.88 12.23 9.53
CA GLY A 361 3.85 11.13 9.51
C GLY A 361 5.28 11.65 9.67
N GLY A 362 6.21 10.74 9.83
CA GLY A 362 7.64 11.04 9.91
C GLY A 362 8.44 9.92 9.27
N TRP A 363 9.73 10.17 8.96
CA TRP A 363 10.59 9.20 8.31
C TRP A 363 9.95 8.60 7.06
N GLN A 364 9.63 9.44 6.10
CA GLN A 364 8.88 9.08 4.91
C GLN A 364 9.41 9.82 3.68
N ILE A 365 9.19 9.22 2.52
CA ILE A 365 9.30 9.92 1.24
C ILE A 365 7.89 10.26 0.78
N SER A 366 7.68 11.52 0.39
CA SER A 366 6.36 12.03 0.06
C SER A 366 5.40 11.87 1.25
N TYR A 367 4.13 11.73 1.02
CA TYR A 367 3.12 11.53 2.07
C TYR A 367 2.81 10.03 2.17
N ARG A 368 3.49 9.29 3.07
CA ARG A 368 3.46 7.80 3.09
C ARG A 368 2.06 7.22 3.20
N TYR A 369 1.19 7.85 3.98
CA TYR A 369 -0.18 7.35 4.16
C TYR A 369 -0.97 7.34 2.86
N ALA A 370 -0.68 8.26 1.92
CA ALA A 370 -1.32 8.29 0.61
C ALA A 370 -0.99 7.06 -0.28
N VAL A 371 -0.16 6.12 0.18
CA VAL A 371 0.05 4.81 -0.48
C VAL A 371 -1.27 4.04 -0.57
N GLU A 372 -2.16 4.17 0.42
CA GLU A 372 -3.47 3.49 0.42
C GLU A 372 -4.45 4.04 -0.63
N LEU A 373 -4.18 5.21 -1.20
CA LEU A 373 -4.98 5.80 -2.29
C LEU A 373 -4.66 5.18 -3.66
N LEU A 374 -3.48 4.55 -3.81
CA LEU A 374 -2.98 4.06 -5.10
C LEU A 374 -3.91 3.08 -5.81
N PRO A 375 -4.61 2.15 -5.15
CA PRO A 375 -5.60 1.28 -5.80
C PRO A 375 -6.71 2.07 -6.52
N TRP A 376 -7.20 3.13 -5.92
CA TRP A 376 -8.26 3.98 -6.46
C TRP A 376 -7.74 4.95 -7.51
N MET A 377 -6.58 5.56 -7.31
CA MET A 377 -5.89 6.37 -8.32
C MET A 377 -5.60 5.54 -9.58
N PHE A 378 -5.19 4.29 -9.41
CA PHE A 378 -5.02 3.35 -10.52
C PHE A 378 -6.34 3.14 -11.30
N LEU A 379 -7.46 2.94 -10.61
CA LEU A 379 -8.77 2.81 -11.27
C LEU A 379 -9.13 4.08 -12.05
N ILE A 380 -8.90 5.27 -11.50
CA ILE A 380 -9.12 6.54 -12.22
C ILE A 380 -8.31 6.58 -13.51
N LEU A 381 -7.02 6.21 -13.46
CA LEU A 381 -6.15 6.16 -14.64
C LEU A 381 -6.58 5.08 -15.63
N LEU A 382 -7.01 3.92 -15.15
CA LEU A 382 -7.52 2.83 -15.97
C LEU A 382 -8.77 3.26 -16.74
N GLU A 383 -9.67 3.97 -16.09
CA GLU A 383 -10.94 4.44 -16.66
C GLU A 383 -10.76 5.62 -17.64
N SER A 384 -9.79 6.50 -17.40
CA SER A 384 -9.67 7.79 -18.11
C SER A 384 -8.74 7.77 -19.32
N GLY A 385 -7.85 6.82 -19.44
CA GLY A 385 -6.76 6.93 -20.41
C GLY A 385 -7.08 6.40 -21.79
N PRO A 386 -6.37 6.87 -22.82
CA PRO A 386 -6.50 6.39 -24.19
C PRO A 386 -6.03 4.94 -24.29
N LYS A 387 -6.50 4.21 -25.32
CA LYS A 387 -6.06 2.82 -25.56
C LYS A 387 -4.57 2.71 -25.92
N LYS A 388 -4.02 3.76 -26.55
CA LYS A 388 -2.61 3.83 -26.97
C LYS A 388 -1.83 4.74 -26.03
N VAL A 389 -0.65 4.29 -25.63
CA VAL A 389 0.28 5.08 -24.80
C VAL A 389 0.99 6.10 -25.68
N GLY A 390 0.92 7.37 -25.29
CA GLY A 390 1.60 8.47 -25.97
C GLY A 390 3.03 8.71 -25.46
N PRO A 391 3.86 9.46 -26.21
CA PRO A 391 5.24 9.74 -25.79
C PRO A 391 5.31 10.54 -24.49
N THR A 392 4.39 11.46 -24.25
CA THR A 392 4.33 12.25 -23.01
C THR A 392 4.02 11.36 -21.79
N GLU A 393 3.14 10.35 -21.95
CA GLU A 393 2.88 9.38 -20.88
C GLU A 393 4.13 8.56 -20.53
N VAL A 394 4.89 8.15 -21.56
CA VAL A 394 6.16 7.43 -21.35
C VAL A 394 7.18 8.35 -20.66
N ALA A 395 7.31 9.60 -21.10
CA ALA A 395 8.25 10.55 -20.49
C ALA A 395 7.91 10.81 -19.02
N LEU A 396 6.64 11.04 -18.69
CA LEU A 396 6.20 11.25 -17.29
C LEU A 396 6.33 9.98 -16.44
N LEU A 397 6.10 8.80 -17.01
CA LEU A 397 6.36 7.54 -16.30
C LEU A 397 7.85 7.41 -15.95
N LEU A 398 8.73 7.61 -16.93
CA LEU A 398 10.18 7.51 -16.71
C LEU A 398 10.67 8.57 -15.71
N ALA A 399 10.18 9.80 -15.78
CA ALA A 399 10.47 10.85 -14.81
C ALA A 399 10.02 10.42 -13.39
N SER A 400 8.78 9.91 -13.26
CA SER A 400 8.25 9.43 -11.97
C SER A 400 9.10 8.27 -11.42
N ILE A 401 9.51 7.31 -12.25
CA ILE A 401 10.39 6.21 -11.83
C ILE A 401 11.77 6.73 -11.40
N ALA A 402 12.37 7.66 -12.16
CA ALA A 402 13.69 8.23 -11.84
C ALA A 402 13.66 9.00 -10.50
N ILE A 403 12.61 9.81 -10.26
CA ILE A 403 12.42 10.54 -9.02
C ILE A 403 12.31 9.58 -7.84
N ASN A 404 11.50 8.52 -7.96
CA ASN A 404 11.30 7.57 -6.87
C ASN A 404 12.51 6.64 -6.67
N ALA A 405 13.26 6.29 -7.72
CA ALA A 405 14.53 5.59 -7.60
C ALA A 405 15.55 6.41 -6.81
N TYR A 406 15.70 7.69 -7.14
CA TYR A 406 16.57 8.61 -6.42
C TYR A 406 16.13 8.80 -4.96
N SER A 407 14.84 9.03 -4.72
CA SER A 407 14.29 9.17 -3.38
C SER A 407 14.50 7.91 -2.53
N THR A 408 14.31 6.73 -3.12
CA THR A 408 14.54 5.45 -2.45
C THR A 408 16.00 5.25 -2.09
N TRP A 409 16.91 5.59 -3.00
CA TRP A 409 18.35 5.54 -2.74
C TRP A 409 18.74 6.48 -1.59
N LEU A 410 18.29 7.74 -1.60
CA LEU A 410 18.52 8.69 -0.52
C LEU A 410 18.02 8.16 0.82
N PHE A 411 16.78 7.68 0.85
CA PHE A 411 16.09 7.28 2.07
C PHE A 411 16.68 6.03 2.71
N LEU A 412 17.07 5.04 1.88
CA LEU A 412 17.46 3.72 2.37
C LEU A 412 18.98 3.47 2.34
N ARG A 413 19.75 4.30 1.64
CA ARG A 413 21.18 4.04 1.41
C ARG A 413 22.08 5.15 1.91
N THR A 414 21.55 6.33 2.25
CA THR A 414 22.33 7.44 2.78
C THR A 414 21.83 7.83 4.17
N GLN A 415 22.68 8.55 4.91
CA GLN A 415 22.30 9.14 6.19
C GLN A 415 21.81 10.59 6.03
N ASP A 416 21.73 11.09 4.79
CA ASP A 416 21.44 12.50 4.48
C ASP A 416 20.03 12.94 4.87
N MET A 417 19.11 12.00 5.14
CA MET A 417 17.79 12.32 5.66
C MET A 417 17.80 12.64 7.16
N ASN A 418 18.90 12.36 7.85
CA ASN A 418 19.05 12.49 9.30
C ASN A 418 19.67 13.82 9.72
N SER A 419 20.15 14.63 8.78
CA SER A 419 20.89 15.89 9.02
C SER A 419 20.05 17.15 8.73
#